data_8851b214bf58559fb0f621ce35d919d8
#
_entry.id   8851b214bf58559fb0f621ce35d919d8
#
_cell.length_a   1.000
_cell.length_b   1.000
_cell.length_c   1.000
_cell.angle_alpha   90.00
_cell.angle_beta   90.00
_cell.angle_gamma   90.00
#
_symmetry.space_group_name_H-M   'P 1'
#
loop_
_entity.id
_entity.type
_entity.pdbx_description
1 polymer ?
#
loop_
_entity_poly.entity_id
_entity_poly.type
_entity_poly.pdbx_seq_one_letter_code
_entity_poly.pdbx_strand_id
1 'polypeptide(L)'
;MRIVDLPPFEQQLNERLPTGWGGRWYGVFVALVIDIKDPDNQGRVKITLPWTPDADGQRYEGWARLATMLGGKNRGSWFVPDVDDEVLVCFEHGDPRHPCVIGGLWNGRDQPPESMDGSGNNYKKVLRSRNGVKITLDDQDGREQLMLETPG
;
A
#
# COMPACT_ATOMS: atom_id res chain seq x y z
N MET A 1 -36.62 20.82 -18.11
CA MET A 1 -35.70 19.93 -17.42
C MET A 1 -34.78 19.34 -18.49
N ARG A 2 -33.56 19.83 -18.64
CA ARG A 2 -32.62 19.29 -19.62
C ARG A 2 -32.13 17.96 -19.07
N ILE A 3 -32.33 16.90 -19.81
CA ILE A 3 -31.64 15.62 -19.57
C ILE A 3 -30.18 15.92 -19.78
N VAL A 4 -29.42 15.88 -18.70
CA VAL A 4 -27.94 15.96 -18.77
C VAL A 4 -27.53 14.74 -19.58
N ASP A 5 -26.79 14.93 -20.68
CA ASP A 5 -26.15 13.85 -21.41
C ASP A 5 -25.17 13.15 -20.49
N LEU A 6 -25.63 12.11 -19.82
CA LEU A 6 -24.77 11.22 -19.07
C LEU A 6 -23.95 10.42 -20.10
N PRO A 7 -22.62 10.30 -19.90
CA PRO A 7 -21.82 9.45 -20.76
C PRO A 7 -22.34 8.01 -20.72
N PRO A 8 -22.17 7.25 -21.80
CA PRO A 8 -22.60 5.85 -21.86
C PRO A 8 -22.09 5.08 -20.64
N PHE A 9 -22.94 4.20 -20.09
CA PHE A 9 -22.64 3.41 -18.89
C PHE A 9 -21.27 2.69 -18.98
N GLU A 10 -20.90 2.22 -20.17
CA GLU A 10 -19.59 1.60 -20.42
C GLU A 10 -18.42 2.56 -20.27
N GLN A 11 -18.56 3.84 -20.65
CA GLN A 11 -17.55 4.86 -20.38
C GLN A 11 -17.42 5.14 -18.89
N GLN A 12 -18.55 5.19 -18.17
CA GLN A 12 -18.55 5.41 -16.72
C GLN A 12 -17.85 4.29 -15.96
N LEU A 13 -17.93 3.05 -16.43
CA LEU A 13 -17.26 1.90 -15.82
C LEU A 13 -15.78 1.76 -16.23
N ASN A 14 -15.40 2.21 -17.42
CA ASN A 14 -14.07 2.06 -17.99
C ASN A 14 -13.16 3.28 -17.77
N GLU A 15 -13.70 4.42 -17.39
CA GLU A 15 -12.88 5.61 -17.14
C GLU A 15 -12.05 5.43 -15.87
N ARG A 16 -10.78 5.09 -16.07
CA ARG A 16 -9.72 5.09 -15.05
C ARG A 16 -9.28 6.51 -14.66
N LEU A 17 -9.90 7.51 -15.25
CA LEU A 17 -9.66 8.93 -15.01
C LEU A 17 -10.61 9.48 -13.95
N PRO A 18 -10.29 10.59 -13.29
CA PRO A 18 -11.12 11.21 -12.23
C PRO A 18 -12.50 11.69 -12.68
N THR A 19 -12.95 11.37 -13.88
CA THR A 19 -14.21 11.77 -14.48
C THR A 19 -15.32 10.74 -14.34
N GLY A 20 -15.01 9.48 -13.99
CA GLY A 20 -16.01 8.45 -13.75
C GLY A 20 -16.80 8.74 -12.47
N TRP A 21 -18.11 8.44 -12.44
CA TRP A 21 -19.00 8.59 -11.26
C TRP A 21 -18.75 9.88 -10.45
N GLY A 22 -18.69 11.03 -11.10
CA GLY A 22 -18.44 12.31 -10.44
C GLY A 22 -17.01 12.50 -9.95
N GLY A 23 -16.02 11.90 -10.61
CA GLY A 23 -14.62 11.99 -10.26
C GLY A 23 -14.20 11.13 -9.07
N ARG A 24 -14.93 10.04 -8.79
CA ARG A 24 -14.67 9.12 -7.69
C ARG A 24 -13.92 7.87 -8.15
N TRP A 25 -12.94 7.48 -7.36
CA TRP A 25 -12.14 6.27 -7.56
C TRP A 25 -12.47 5.23 -6.50
N TYR A 26 -13.32 4.29 -6.86
CA TYR A 26 -13.73 3.20 -5.97
C TYR A 26 -12.86 1.96 -6.20
N GLY A 27 -12.67 1.19 -5.13
CA GLY A 27 -11.84 -0.01 -5.13
C GLY A 27 -10.45 0.22 -4.58
N VAL A 28 -9.52 -0.66 -4.93
CA VAL A 28 -8.13 -0.63 -4.51
C VAL A 28 -7.19 -0.57 -5.71
N PHE A 29 -6.05 0.06 -5.54
CA PHE A 29 -5.13 0.38 -6.62
C PHE A 29 -3.70 0.08 -6.19
N VAL A 30 -2.89 -0.38 -7.13
CA VAL A 30 -1.46 -0.52 -6.94
C VAL A 30 -0.79 0.82 -7.16
N ALA A 31 0.09 1.21 -6.24
CA ALA A 31 0.86 2.45 -6.30
C ALA A 31 2.33 2.20 -5.93
N LEU A 32 3.19 3.14 -6.26
CA LEU A 32 4.59 3.16 -5.83
C LEU A 32 4.81 4.33 -4.87
N VAL A 33 5.59 4.10 -3.83
CA VAL A 33 6.05 5.15 -2.92
C VAL A 33 7.17 5.94 -3.60
N ILE A 34 7.05 7.27 -3.63
CA ILE A 34 8.03 8.16 -4.27
C ILE A 34 8.68 9.14 -3.31
N ASP A 35 8.10 9.35 -2.12
CA ASP A 35 8.69 10.17 -1.07
C ASP A 35 8.12 9.77 0.30
N ILE A 36 8.97 9.84 1.33
CA ILE A 36 8.62 9.54 2.72
C ILE A 36 8.87 10.73 3.67
N LYS A 37 9.31 11.87 3.12
CA LYS A 37 9.57 13.09 3.89
C LYS A 37 8.29 13.93 3.97
N ASP A 38 7.33 13.46 4.76
CA ASP A 38 6.05 14.14 4.94
C ASP A 38 6.24 15.56 5.48
N PRO A 39 5.86 16.61 4.74
CA PRO A 39 6.05 18.00 5.16
C PRO A 39 5.26 18.37 6.42
N ASP A 40 4.18 17.64 6.71
CA ASP A 40 3.32 17.89 7.87
C ASP A 40 3.63 16.97 9.07
N ASN A 41 4.66 16.11 8.95
CA ASN A 41 5.07 15.14 9.99
C ASN A 41 3.93 14.25 10.52
N GLN A 42 3.01 13.84 9.65
CA GLN A 42 1.86 13.00 9.98
C GLN A 42 2.11 11.50 9.71
N GLY A 43 3.32 11.14 9.25
CA GLY A 43 3.67 9.76 8.90
C GLY A 43 3.02 9.29 7.59
N ARG A 44 2.71 10.22 6.68
CA ARG A 44 2.23 9.92 5.34
C ARG A 44 3.39 9.57 4.42
N VAL A 45 3.07 8.92 3.32
CA VAL A 45 4.00 8.70 2.20
C VAL A 45 3.43 9.31 0.93
N LYS A 46 4.29 9.83 0.07
CA LYS A 46 3.88 10.30 -1.24
C LYS A 46 3.88 9.11 -2.21
N ILE A 47 2.77 8.94 -2.89
CA ILE A 47 2.57 7.84 -3.83
C ILE A 47 2.35 8.35 -5.25
N THR A 48 2.65 7.51 -6.23
CA THR A 48 2.23 7.68 -7.62
C THR A 48 1.47 6.46 -8.11
N LEU A 49 0.52 6.70 -9.03
CA LEU A 49 -0.20 5.63 -9.74
C LEU A 49 0.36 5.54 -11.16
N PRO A 50 1.30 4.61 -11.43
CA PRO A 50 2.05 4.60 -12.71
C PRO A 50 1.18 4.35 -13.95
N TRP A 51 -0.04 3.85 -13.77
CA TRP A 51 -0.99 3.52 -14.83
C TRP A 51 -2.00 4.65 -15.13
N THR A 52 -1.95 5.74 -14.37
CA THR A 52 -2.86 6.89 -14.58
C THR A 52 -2.08 8.11 -15.06
N PRO A 53 -2.11 8.49 -16.34
CA PRO A 53 -1.84 9.85 -16.73
C PRO A 53 -3.00 10.73 -16.27
N ASP A 54 -2.71 11.96 -15.83
CA ASP A 54 -3.72 13.00 -15.68
C ASP A 54 -4.06 13.62 -17.06
N ALA A 55 -4.94 14.65 -17.07
CA ALA A 55 -5.35 15.33 -18.28
C ALA A 55 -4.17 16.00 -19.04
N ASP A 56 -3.07 16.30 -18.37
CA ASP A 56 -1.87 16.91 -18.92
C ASP A 56 -0.78 15.87 -19.24
N GLY A 57 -1.09 14.57 -19.13
CA GLY A 57 -0.16 13.46 -19.35
C GLY A 57 0.80 13.22 -18.17
N GLN A 58 0.58 13.87 -17.04
CA GLN A 58 1.32 13.62 -15.80
C GLN A 58 0.70 12.44 -15.04
N ARG A 59 1.51 11.83 -14.19
CA ARG A 59 1.01 10.76 -13.32
C ARG A 59 0.37 11.35 -12.06
N TYR A 60 -0.64 10.67 -11.55
CA TYR A 60 -1.19 11.01 -10.24
C TYR A 60 -0.09 10.92 -9.17
N GLU A 61 0.00 11.94 -8.34
CA GLU A 61 0.81 11.96 -7.13
C GLU A 61 0.01 12.52 -5.96
N GLY A 62 0.15 11.92 -4.79
CA GLY A 62 -0.56 12.38 -3.59
C GLY A 62 0.08 11.88 -2.29
N TRP A 63 -0.06 12.66 -1.22
CA TRP A 63 0.30 12.24 0.13
C TRP A 63 -0.77 11.34 0.70
N ALA A 64 -0.43 10.07 0.95
CA ALA A 64 -1.31 9.03 1.44
C ALA A 64 -1.08 8.79 2.94
N ARG A 65 -2.17 8.67 3.69
CA ARG A 65 -2.12 8.16 5.07
C ARG A 65 -1.76 6.68 5.06
N LEU A 66 -1.20 6.19 6.17
CA LEU A 66 -0.93 4.76 6.34
C LEU A 66 -1.97 4.15 7.27
N ALA A 67 -2.67 3.12 6.82
CA ALA A 67 -3.36 2.20 7.71
C ALA A 67 -2.30 1.38 8.47
N THR A 68 -2.45 1.27 9.77
CA THR A 68 -1.51 0.58 10.65
C THR A 68 -2.26 -0.32 11.63
N MET A 69 -1.60 -1.37 12.15
CA MET A 69 -2.23 -2.28 13.13
C MET A 69 -2.69 -1.56 14.40
N LEU A 70 -1.96 -0.56 14.83
CA LEU A 70 -2.27 0.23 16.01
C LEU A 70 -1.90 1.69 15.78
N GLY A 71 -2.85 2.60 15.93
CA GLY A 71 -2.63 4.04 15.85
C GLY A 71 -3.35 4.77 16.99
N GLY A 72 -2.72 5.80 17.55
CA GLY A 72 -3.30 6.63 18.60
C GLY A 72 -2.35 7.73 19.06
N LYS A 73 -2.80 8.55 20.03
CA LYS A 73 -1.99 9.67 20.53
C LYS A 73 -0.67 9.18 21.12
N ASN A 74 0.44 9.53 20.48
CA ASN A 74 1.82 9.17 20.85
C ASN A 74 2.06 7.66 21.02
N ARG A 75 1.31 6.81 20.30
CA ARG A 75 1.47 5.35 20.30
C ARG A 75 1.01 4.74 18.98
N GLY A 76 1.56 3.60 18.65
CA GLY A 76 1.20 2.86 17.44
C GLY A 76 2.29 1.95 16.93
N SER A 77 2.03 1.26 15.83
CA SER A 77 3.03 0.53 15.05
C SER A 77 3.58 1.45 13.96
N TRP A 78 4.90 1.63 13.94
CA TRP A 78 5.58 2.51 12.98
C TRP A 78 6.35 1.67 11.96
N PHE A 79 5.66 1.30 10.89
CA PHE A 79 6.23 0.58 9.75
C PHE A 79 5.89 1.36 8.47
N VAL A 80 6.73 2.33 8.17
CA VAL A 80 6.57 3.16 6.97
C VAL A 80 7.28 2.46 5.82
N PRO A 81 6.62 2.27 4.66
CA PRO A 81 7.26 1.73 3.48
C PRO A 81 8.38 2.65 2.99
N ASP A 82 9.40 2.08 2.36
CA ASP A 82 10.50 2.84 1.76
C ASP A 82 10.10 3.37 0.36
N VAL A 83 10.90 4.30 -0.16
CA VAL A 83 10.79 4.74 -1.56
C VAL A 83 11.01 3.55 -2.48
N ASP A 84 10.26 3.49 -3.57
CA ASP A 84 10.17 2.40 -4.55
C ASP A 84 9.41 1.15 -4.09
N ASP A 85 8.93 1.09 -2.83
CA ASP A 85 8.05 0.01 -2.39
C ASP A 85 6.70 0.08 -3.12
N GLU A 86 6.19 -1.09 -3.51
CA GLU A 86 4.85 -1.25 -4.07
C GLU A 86 3.82 -1.37 -2.95
N VAL A 87 2.77 -0.58 -3.03
CA VAL A 87 1.73 -0.51 -2.00
C VAL A 87 0.33 -0.61 -2.60
N LEU A 88 -0.59 -1.13 -1.79
CA LEU A 88 -2.02 -1.16 -2.11
C LEU A 88 -2.70 0.07 -1.49
N VAL A 89 -3.47 0.79 -2.30
CA VAL A 89 -4.09 2.07 -1.94
C VAL A 89 -5.59 2.02 -2.18
N CYS A 90 -6.35 2.61 -1.27
CA CYS A 90 -7.74 3.01 -1.50
C CYS A 90 -7.89 4.52 -1.32
N PHE A 91 -9.05 5.05 -1.73
CA PHE A 91 -9.37 6.47 -1.58
C PHE A 91 -10.59 6.62 -0.67
N GLU A 92 -10.47 7.46 0.37
CA GLU A 92 -11.57 7.69 1.31
C GLU A 92 -12.81 8.20 0.55
N HIS A 93 -13.90 7.46 0.62
CA HIS A 93 -15.12 7.71 -0.17
C HIS A 93 -14.89 7.85 -1.69
N GLY A 94 -13.81 7.25 -2.22
CA GLY A 94 -13.42 7.36 -3.62
C GLY A 94 -12.83 8.72 -4.01
N ASP A 95 -12.53 9.60 -3.05
CA ASP A 95 -11.97 10.92 -3.34
C ASP A 95 -10.45 10.82 -3.59
N PRO A 96 -9.97 11.10 -4.82
CA PRO A 96 -8.55 10.99 -5.15
C PRO A 96 -7.64 11.95 -4.35
N ARG A 97 -8.20 12.93 -3.66
CA ARG A 97 -7.44 13.83 -2.77
C ARG A 97 -7.13 13.20 -1.41
N HIS A 98 -7.76 12.06 -1.08
CA HIS A 98 -7.63 11.41 0.21
C HIS A 98 -7.19 9.94 0.05
N PRO A 99 -5.95 9.68 -0.46
CA PRO A 99 -5.42 8.35 -0.58
C PRO A 99 -5.03 7.77 0.79
N CYS A 100 -5.21 6.46 0.93
CA CYS A 100 -4.82 5.71 2.11
C CYS A 100 -4.11 4.41 1.68
N VAL A 101 -2.86 4.23 2.09
CA VAL A 101 -2.14 2.96 1.93
C VAL A 101 -2.68 1.97 2.94
N ILE A 102 -3.11 0.81 2.47
CA ILE A 102 -3.71 -0.27 3.28
C ILE A 102 -2.83 -1.51 3.39
N GLY A 103 -1.69 -1.57 2.68
CA GLY A 103 -0.73 -2.65 2.77
C GLY A 103 0.43 -2.48 1.80
N GLY A 104 1.51 -3.24 2.05
CA GLY A 104 2.61 -3.42 1.11
C GLY A 104 2.38 -4.63 0.22
N LEU A 105 2.97 -4.65 -0.95
CA LEU A 105 2.88 -5.75 -1.90
C LEU A 105 4.27 -6.25 -2.26
N TRP A 106 4.46 -7.56 -2.25
CA TRP A 106 5.57 -8.17 -2.95
C TRP A 106 5.23 -8.32 -4.43
N ASN A 107 6.24 -8.34 -5.27
CA ASN A 107 6.10 -8.44 -6.72
C ASN A 107 7.21 -9.32 -7.32
N GLY A 108 7.33 -9.36 -8.63
CA GLY A 108 8.34 -10.17 -9.31
C GLY A 108 9.79 -9.70 -9.09
N ARG A 109 9.99 -8.45 -8.65
CA ARG A 109 11.30 -7.87 -8.32
C ARG A 109 11.59 -7.95 -6.83
N ASP A 110 10.62 -7.57 -6.00
CA ASP A 110 10.74 -7.47 -4.56
C ASP A 110 10.15 -8.72 -3.91
N GLN A 111 11.04 -9.62 -3.49
CA GLN A 111 10.67 -10.94 -3.00
C GLN A 111 10.29 -10.90 -1.51
N PRO A 112 9.39 -11.79 -1.04
CA PRO A 112 9.09 -11.91 0.37
C PRO A 112 10.34 -12.33 1.18
N PRO A 113 10.40 -11.97 2.49
CA PRO A 113 11.57 -12.25 3.34
C PRO A 113 11.73 -13.74 3.72
N GLU A 114 10.77 -14.57 3.37
CA GLU A 114 10.76 -16.01 3.64
C GLU A 114 9.99 -16.72 2.52
N SER A 115 10.22 -18.01 2.36
CA SER A 115 9.49 -18.87 1.41
C SER A 115 8.65 -19.91 2.13
N MET A 116 7.55 -20.33 1.51
CA MET A 116 6.77 -21.44 2.02
C MET A 116 7.59 -22.73 2.00
N ASP A 117 7.51 -23.52 3.08
CA ASP A 117 8.12 -24.86 3.10
C ASP A 117 7.42 -25.80 2.10
N GLY A 118 8.15 -26.81 1.63
CA GLY A 118 7.66 -27.72 0.58
C GLY A 118 6.43 -28.53 0.97
N SER A 119 6.08 -28.59 2.25
CA SER A 119 4.90 -29.29 2.80
C SER A 119 3.73 -28.35 3.06
N GLY A 120 3.93 -27.03 2.95
CA GLY A 120 2.91 -26.02 3.18
C GLY A 120 2.48 -25.85 4.64
N ASN A 121 3.33 -26.23 5.61
CA ASN A 121 3.01 -26.15 7.05
C ASN A 121 2.94 -24.69 7.56
N ASN A 122 3.63 -23.78 6.90
CA ASN A 122 3.63 -22.35 7.24
C ASN A 122 4.01 -22.07 8.71
N TYR A 123 5.02 -22.76 9.23
CA TYR A 123 5.45 -22.62 10.62
C TYR A 123 6.04 -21.23 10.93
N LYS A 124 6.68 -20.59 9.96
CA LYS A 124 7.39 -19.34 10.18
C LYS A 124 6.54 -18.10 9.94
N LYS A 125 6.58 -17.15 10.89
CA LYS A 125 6.10 -15.78 10.74
C LYS A 125 7.28 -14.85 10.94
N VAL A 126 7.51 -13.95 9.98
CA VAL A 126 8.75 -13.17 9.91
C VAL A 126 8.45 -11.68 9.76
N LEU A 127 9.13 -10.86 10.57
CA LEU A 127 9.31 -9.43 10.33
C LEU A 127 10.79 -9.20 10.05
N ARG A 128 11.11 -8.58 8.90
CA ARG A 128 12.48 -8.29 8.50
C ARG A 128 12.61 -6.85 8.04
N SER A 129 13.55 -6.12 8.62
CA SER A 129 13.90 -4.77 8.18
C SER A 129 14.76 -4.79 6.92
N ARG A 130 14.85 -3.67 6.23
CA ARG A 130 15.68 -3.49 5.03
C ARG A 130 17.13 -3.94 5.20
N ASN A 131 17.73 -3.65 6.34
CA ASN A 131 19.12 -4.01 6.63
C ASN A 131 19.27 -5.36 7.35
N GLY A 132 18.21 -6.17 7.42
CA GLY A 132 18.30 -7.55 7.85
C GLY A 132 18.05 -7.82 9.34
N VAL A 133 17.70 -6.82 10.16
CA VAL A 133 17.19 -7.10 11.51
C VAL A 133 15.89 -7.90 11.35
N LYS A 134 15.81 -9.06 12.03
CA LYS A 134 14.75 -10.03 11.79
C LYS A 134 14.15 -10.54 13.11
N ILE A 135 12.83 -10.65 13.14
CA ILE A 135 12.07 -11.33 14.18
C ILE A 135 11.39 -12.52 13.53
N THR A 136 11.63 -13.72 14.06
CA THR A 136 10.97 -14.93 13.57
C THR A 136 10.21 -15.60 14.71
N LEU A 137 8.93 -15.90 14.46
CA LEU A 137 8.13 -16.83 15.23
C LEU A 137 8.15 -18.15 14.46
N ASP A 138 8.62 -19.22 15.08
CA ASP A 138 8.63 -20.59 14.52
C ASP A 138 7.68 -21.44 15.35
N ASP A 139 6.59 -21.89 14.71
CA ASP A 139 5.50 -22.65 15.33
C ASP A 139 5.65 -24.17 15.10
N GLN A 140 6.85 -24.66 14.80
CA GLN A 140 7.04 -26.10 14.59
C GLN A 140 6.77 -26.87 15.88
N ASP A 141 5.82 -27.80 15.83
CA ASP A 141 5.37 -28.61 16.97
C ASP A 141 6.53 -29.20 17.77
N GLY A 142 6.58 -28.90 19.08
CA GLY A 142 7.62 -29.33 20.01
C GLY A 142 8.98 -28.66 19.81
N ARG A 143 9.05 -27.62 18.97
CA ARG A 143 10.25 -26.81 18.71
C ARG A 143 9.94 -25.32 18.57
N GLU A 144 8.83 -24.91 19.15
CA GLU A 144 8.36 -23.52 19.08
C GLU A 144 9.44 -22.58 19.63
N GLN A 145 9.69 -21.51 18.90
CA GLN A 145 10.73 -20.55 19.32
C GLN A 145 10.50 -19.14 18.78
N LEU A 146 10.97 -18.17 19.54
CA LEU A 146 11.09 -16.78 19.12
C LEU A 146 12.58 -16.49 18.89
N MET A 147 12.93 -16.05 17.68
CA MET A 147 14.28 -15.69 17.31
C MET A 147 14.38 -14.19 17.01
N LEU A 148 15.42 -13.55 17.54
CA LEU A 148 15.81 -12.18 17.25
C LEU A 148 17.20 -12.20 16.64
N GLU A 149 17.33 -11.70 15.41
CA GLU A 149 18.55 -11.75 14.64
C GLU A 149 18.95 -10.34 14.22
N THR A 150 20.24 -10.05 14.32
CA THR A 150 20.84 -8.84 13.74
C THR A 150 21.94 -9.27 12.78
N PRO A 151 22.08 -8.58 11.63
CA PRO A 151 23.28 -8.76 10.80
C PRO A 151 24.47 -8.32 11.63
N GLY A 152 25.38 -9.25 11.90
CA GLY A 152 26.60 -9.02 12.69
C GLY A 152 27.62 -8.13 12.00
#